data_06d745e4d642ab039d34a4071ce01d44
#
_entry.id   06d745e4d642ab039d34a4071ce01d44
#
_cell.length_a   1.000
_cell.length_b   1.000
_cell.length_c   1.000
_cell.angle_alpha   90.00
_cell.angle_beta   90.00
_cell.angle_gamma   90.00
#
_symmetry.space_group_name_H-M   'P 1'
#
loop_
_entity.id
_entity.type
_entity.pdbx_description
1 polymer ?
#
loop_
_entity_poly.entity_id
_entity_poly.type
_entity_poly.pdbx_seq_one_letter_code
_entity_poly.pdbx_strand_id
1 'polypeptide(L)'
;MLSFWRAIFYSSLLDPIFKAVSSALGVTAQVCKEYCTSGVMEYGMTMLLIVLAVILVIVLIRVFGLLNAGNLSGKYNPDSLEKVKNSSLAGKNIVFLGSSVTKGFAAYGKSFVDMIAARTGANCVKEAVSGTTLVDDNAKSYVARLKALDPKTPCDLFVCQLSTNDATKKKPLGKVAAAGEAYDTKTVCGAIEYIIDYAKKTWNCPIAFYTNPEYASP
;
A
#
# COMPACT_ATOMS: atom_id res chain seq x y z
N MET A 1 34.29 15.43 -11.65
CA MET A 1 33.70 14.10 -11.35
C MET A 1 32.91 13.50 -12.52
N LEU A 2 32.02 14.25 -13.17
CA LEU A 2 31.26 13.81 -14.36
C LEU A 2 32.15 13.39 -15.56
N SER A 3 33.26 14.08 -15.81
CA SER A 3 34.19 13.79 -16.90
C SER A 3 34.96 12.47 -16.72
N PHE A 4 35.28 12.10 -15.49
CA PHE A 4 35.99 10.85 -15.17
C PHE A 4 35.10 9.60 -15.36
N TRP A 5 33.84 9.65 -14.87
CA TRP A 5 32.89 8.57 -15.08
C TRP A 5 32.47 8.43 -16.54
N ARG A 6 32.41 9.55 -17.25
CA ARG A 6 32.16 9.56 -18.71
C ARG A 6 33.27 8.81 -19.47
N ALA A 7 34.55 9.04 -19.12
CA ALA A 7 35.68 8.38 -19.75
C ALA A 7 35.70 6.85 -19.48
N ILE A 8 35.41 6.42 -18.24
CA ILE A 8 35.35 4.98 -17.88
C ILE A 8 34.17 4.29 -18.59
N PHE A 9 33.01 4.94 -18.63
CA PHE A 9 31.84 4.38 -19.29
C PHE A 9 32.04 4.23 -20.80
N TYR A 10 32.70 5.21 -21.44
CA TYR A 10 33.03 5.15 -22.87
C TYR A 10 34.05 4.04 -23.17
N SER A 11 35.12 3.93 -22.38
CA SER A 11 36.20 3.00 -22.72
C SER A 11 35.90 1.52 -22.42
N SER A 12 35.16 1.26 -21.33
CA SER A 12 34.92 -0.13 -20.91
C SER A 12 33.66 -0.78 -21.48
N LEU A 13 32.62 0.00 -21.72
CA LEU A 13 31.33 -0.51 -22.16
C LEU A 13 31.02 -0.24 -23.63
N LEU A 14 31.35 0.96 -24.13
CA LEU A 14 30.98 1.37 -25.48
C LEU A 14 32.01 0.99 -26.55
N ASP A 15 33.30 1.00 -26.26
CA ASP A 15 34.33 0.62 -27.22
C ASP A 15 34.16 -0.83 -27.78
N PRO A 16 33.86 -1.87 -26.99
CA PRO A 16 33.57 -3.21 -27.52
C PRO A 16 32.30 -3.24 -28.39
N ILE A 17 31.26 -2.50 -28.02
CA ILE A 17 30.01 -2.43 -28.78
C ILE A 17 30.26 -1.71 -30.11
N PHE A 18 31.03 -0.61 -30.10
CA PHE A 18 31.39 0.09 -31.33
C PHE A 18 32.21 -0.73 -32.30
N LYS A 19 33.17 -1.51 -31.79
CA LYS A 19 33.96 -2.43 -32.63
C LYS A 19 33.07 -3.50 -33.28
N ALA A 20 32.14 -4.05 -32.52
CA ALA A 20 31.19 -5.04 -33.04
C ALA A 20 30.24 -4.45 -34.09
N VAL A 21 29.68 -3.26 -33.84
CA VAL A 21 28.77 -2.58 -34.76
C VAL A 21 29.50 -2.10 -36.01
N SER A 22 30.69 -1.52 -35.91
CA SER A 22 31.51 -1.10 -37.05
C SER A 22 31.92 -2.28 -37.93
N SER A 23 32.23 -3.41 -37.34
CA SER A 23 32.54 -4.67 -38.07
C SER A 23 31.30 -5.20 -38.80
N ALA A 24 30.15 -5.15 -38.16
CA ALA A 24 28.87 -5.63 -38.74
C ALA A 24 28.31 -4.76 -39.86
N LEU A 25 28.57 -3.44 -39.82
CA LEU A 25 28.04 -2.47 -40.77
C LEU A 25 29.06 -2.05 -41.85
N GLY A 26 30.32 -2.54 -41.80
CA GLY A 26 31.36 -2.14 -42.75
C GLY A 26 31.78 -0.67 -42.67
N VAL A 27 31.43 0.02 -41.53
CA VAL A 27 31.71 1.44 -41.29
C VAL A 27 33.01 1.56 -40.51
N THR A 28 33.88 2.50 -40.93
CA THR A 28 35.17 2.68 -40.22
C THR A 28 34.97 3.17 -38.78
N ALA A 29 35.77 2.65 -37.85
CA ALA A 29 35.69 3.03 -36.42
C ALA A 29 35.80 4.55 -36.22
N GLN A 30 36.38 5.27 -37.18
CA GLN A 30 36.50 6.73 -37.17
C GLN A 30 35.19 7.47 -37.38
N VAL A 31 34.33 6.97 -38.30
CA VAL A 31 32.97 7.52 -38.52
C VAL A 31 32.08 7.28 -37.31
N CYS A 32 32.17 6.08 -36.69
CA CYS A 32 31.46 5.82 -35.43
C CYS A 32 31.89 6.77 -34.31
N LYS A 33 33.19 7.08 -34.24
CA LYS A 33 33.75 7.96 -33.22
C LYS A 33 33.33 9.42 -33.42
N GLU A 34 33.26 9.89 -34.64
CA GLU A 34 32.73 11.22 -34.99
C GLU A 34 31.24 11.39 -34.67
N TYR A 35 30.42 10.36 -34.96
CA TYR A 35 29.02 10.34 -34.56
C TYR A 35 28.85 10.33 -33.03
N CYS A 36 29.74 9.65 -32.30
CA CYS A 36 29.76 9.64 -30.84
C CYS A 36 30.12 10.98 -30.22
N THR A 37 31.02 11.72 -30.85
CA THR A 37 31.46 13.03 -30.34
C THR A 37 30.52 14.17 -30.72
N SER A 38 29.65 13.99 -31.71
CA SER A 38 28.73 15.02 -32.23
C SER A 38 27.50 15.30 -31.36
N GLY A 39 27.41 14.73 -30.17
CA GLY A 39 26.25 14.91 -29.29
C GLY A 39 24.98 14.14 -29.73
N VAL A 40 24.86 13.76 -30.99
CA VAL A 40 23.69 13.04 -31.54
C VAL A 40 23.49 11.71 -30.84
N MET A 41 24.59 11.00 -30.49
CA MET A 41 24.50 9.71 -29.80
C MET A 41 24.14 9.87 -28.32
N GLU A 42 24.55 10.98 -27.67
CA GLU A 42 24.14 11.28 -26.29
C GLU A 42 22.63 11.51 -26.21
N TYR A 43 22.06 12.25 -27.14
CA TYR A 43 20.60 12.42 -27.28
C TYR A 43 19.89 11.09 -27.61
N GLY A 44 20.45 10.29 -28.52
CA GLY A 44 19.91 8.98 -28.89
C GLY A 44 19.88 7.99 -27.72
N MET A 45 20.98 7.92 -26.93
CA MET A 45 21.03 7.10 -25.70
C MET A 45 20.07 7.60 -24.64
N THR A 46 19.97 8.91 -24.44
CA THR A 46 19.03 9.49 -23.46
C THR A 46 17.59 9.20 -23.87
N MET A 47 17.24 9.37 -25.14
CA MET A 47 15.91 9.04 -25.64
C MET A 47 15.59 7.53 -25.50
N LEU A 48 16.56 6.67 -25.80
CA LEU A 48 16.38 5.21 -25.60
C LEU A 48 16.12 4.88 -24.12
N LEU A 49 16.87 5.45 -23.18
CA LEU A 49 16.66 5.25 -21.76
C LEU A 49 15.29 5.75 -21.29
N ILE A 50 14.84 6.88 -21.80
CA ILE A 50 13.49 7.41 -21.51
C ILE A 50 12.42 6.44 -22.03
N VAL A 51 12.55 5.95 -23.27
CA VAL A 51 11.61 4.99 -23.84
C VAL A 51 11.57 3.69 -23.01
N LEU A 52 12.73 3.15 -22.65
CA LEU A 52 12.81 1.95 -21.81
C LEU A 52 12.18 2.19 -20.42
N ALA A 53 12.40 3.34 -19.82
CA ALA A 53 11.78 3.70 -18.55
C ALA A 53 10.25 3.78 -18.67
N VAL A 54 9.74 4.39 -19.73
CA VAL A 54 8.29 4.45 -20.01
C VAL A 54 7.71 3.05 -20.22
N ILE A 55 8.37 2.21 -20.99
CA ILE A 55 7.94 0.82 -21.20
C ILE A 55 7.92 0.07 -19.86
N LEU A 56 8.95 0.20 -19.04
CA LEU A 56 9.00 -0.42 -17.72
C LEU A 56 7.83 0.03 -16.83
N VAL A 57 7.53 1.33 -16.81
CA VAL A 57 6.39 1.88 -16.05
C VAL A 57 5.07 1.29 -16.55
N ILE A 58 4.88 1.21 -17.87
CA ILE A 58 3.67 0.61 -18.46
C ILE A 58 3.55 -0.87 -18.07
N VAL A 59 4.65 -1.64 -18.14
CA VAL A 59 4.67 -3.05 -17.73
C VAL A 59 4.32 -3.20 -16.26
N LEU A 60 4.90 -2.37 -15.38
CA LEU A 60 4.58 -2.40 -13.95
C LEU A 60 3.11 -2.07 -13.68
N ILE A 61 2.54 -1.08 -14.37
CA ILE A 61 1.11 -0.75 -14.26
C ILE A 61 0.24 -1.94 -14.71
N ARG A 62 0.60 -2.60 -15.83
CA ARG A 62 -0.14 -3.77 -16.34
C ARG A 62 -0.04 -4.96 -15.39
N VAL A 63 1.16 -5.27 -14.86
CA VAL A 63 1.36 -6.36 -13.89
C VAL A 63 0.56 -6.10 -12.62
N PHE A 64 0.61 -4.86 -12.07
CA PHE A 64 -0.18 -4.49 -10.92
C PHE A 64 -1.68 -4.60 -11.19
N GLY A 65 -2.13 -4.16 -12.37
CA GLY A 65 -3.53 -4.31 -12.79
C GLY A 65 -3.97 -5.77 -12.86
N LEU A 66 -3.16 -6.65 -13.45
CA LEU A 66 -3.44 -8.09 -13.54
C LEU A 66 -3.49 -8.75 -12.16
N LEU A 67 -2.56 -8.40 -11.25
CA LEU A 67 -2.56 -8.92 -9.88
C LEU A 67 -3.81 -8.48 -9.12
N ASN A 68 -4.21 -7.22 -9.21
CA ASN A 68 -5.44 -6.73 -8.58
C ASN A 68 -6.69 -7.42 -9.15
N ALA A 69 -6.77 -7.60 -10.46
CA ALA A 69 -7.87 -8.32 -11.10
C ALA A 69 -7.92 -9.78 -10.67
N GLY A 70 -6.77 -10.47 -10.56
CA GLY A 70 -6.67 -11.83 -10.06
C GLY A 70 -7.18 -11.96 -8.62
N ASN A 71 -6.85 -11.00 -7.76
CA ASN A 71 -7.30 -10.98 -6.37
C ASN A 71 -8.82 -10.75 -6.22
N LEU A 72 -9.49 -10.26 -7.25
CA LEU A 72 -10.95 -10.08 -7.28
C LEU A 72 -11.66 -11.14 -8.13
N SER A 73 -11.00 -12.24 -8.49
CA SER A 73 -11.61 -13.29 -9.32
C SER A 73 -12.44 -14.29 -8.50
N GLY A 74 -13.49 -14.82 -9.13
CA GLY A 74 -14.31 -15.89 -8.56
C GLY A 74 -14.87 -15.55 -7.17
N LYS A 75 -14.67 -16.44 -6.21
CA LYS A 75 -15.18 -16.31 -4.83
C LYS A 75 -14.65 -15.12 -4.03
N TYR A 76 -13.64 -14.44 -4.53
CA TYR A 76 -13.07 -13.23 -3.90
C TYR A 76 -13.64 -11.92 -4.47
N ASN A 77 -14.55 -12.01 -5.45
CA ASN A 77 -15.28 -10.85 -5.94
C ASN A 77 -16.56 -10.65 -5.12
N PRO A 78 -16.74 -9.51 -4.41
CA PRO A 78 -17.96 -9.22 -3.65
C PRO A 78 -19.25 -9.35 -4.48
N ASP A 79 -19.18 -8.97 -5.77
CA ASP A 79 -20.34 -8.97 -6.68
C ASP A 79 -20.81 -10.41 -7.05
N SER A 80 -19.95 -11.42 -6.85
CA SER A 80 -20.25 -12.84 -7.14
C SER A 80 -20.70 -13.63 -5.91
N LEU A 81 -20.75 -12.98 -4.74
CA LEU A 81 -21.07 -13.67 -3.49
C LEU A 81 -22.60 -13.85 -3.30
N GLU A 82 -22.99 -15.05 -2.98
CA GLU A 82 -24.37 -15.31 -2.58
C GLU A 82 -24.68 -14.67 -1.21
N LYS A 83 -25.84 -14.04 -1.11
CA LYS A 83 -26.32 -13.48 0.15
C LYS A 83 -26.71 -14.58 1.13
N VAL A 84 -26.28 -14.44 2.37
CA VAL A 84 -26.71 -15.30 3.47
C VAL A 84 -28.19 -14.97 3.79
N LYS A 85 -29.06 -15.98 3.67
CA LYS A 85 -30.46 -15.84 4.05
C LYS A 85 -30.56 -15.62 5.57
N ASN A 86 -31.38 -14.66 5.97
CA ASN A 86 -31.65 -14.35 7.40
C ASN A 86 -30.37 -14.06 8.22
N SER A 87 -29.45 -13.31 7.63
CA SER A 87 -28.24 -12.89 8.36
C SER A 87 -28.60 -12.01 9.55
N SER A 88 -28.07 -12.30 10.73
CA SER A 88 -28.17 -11.45 11.93
C SER A 88 -27.51 -10.09 11.78
N LEU A 89 -26.67 -9.93 10.76
CA LEU A 89 -25.98 -8.67 10.45
C LEU A 89 -26.75 -7.83 9.42
N ALA A 90 -27.84 -8.32 8.85
CA ALA A 90 -28.62 -7.59 7.86
C ALA A 90 -29.11 -6.25 8.44
N GLY A 91 -28.82 -5.14 7.78
CA GLY A 91 -29.17 -3.80 8.22
C GLY A 91 -28.36 -3.26 9.39
N LYS A 92 -27.44 -4.04 10.00
CA LYS A 92 -26.55 -3.56 11.06
C LYS A 92 -25.47 -2.64 10.50
N ASN A 93 -25.12 -1.63 11.27
CA ASN A 93 -24.09 -0.65 10.94
C ASN A 93 -22.77 -1.10 11.56
N ILE A 94 -21.76 -1.39 10.75
CA ILE A 94 -20.46 -1.87 11.20
C ILE A 94 -19.38 -0.88 10.76
N VAL A 95 -18.63 -0.34 11.71
CA VAL A 95 -17.52 0.56 11.43
C VAL A 95 -16.22 -0.23 11.49
N PHE A 96 -15.46 -0.22 10.39
CA PHE A 96 -14.16 -0.86 10.28
C PHE A 96 -13.06 0.20 10.25
N LEU A 97 -12.15 0.14 11.22
CA LEU A 97 -10.95 0.97 11.27
C LEU A 97 -9.71 0.12 10.93
N GLY A 98 -8.94 0.53 9.92
CA GLY A 98 -7.81 -0.30 9.51
C GLY A 98 -6.80 0.34 8.56
N SER A 99 -5.90 -0.51 8.03
CA SER A 99 -4.87 -0.12 7.07
C SER A 99 -5.07 -0.79 5.70
N SER A 100 -4.00 -1.24 5.07
CA SER A 100 -4.01 -1.79 3.70
C SER A 100 -4.88 -3.03 3.53
N VAL A 101 -4.93 -3.91 4.53
CA VAL A 101 -5.74 -5.14 4.49
C VAL A 101 -7.23 -4.79 4.56
N THR A 102 -7.63 -3.94 5.51
CA THR A 102 -9.01 -3.44 5.60
C THR A 102 -9.42 -2.68 4.34
N LYS A 103 -8.49 -1.91 3.76
CA LYS A 103 -8.74 -1.15 2.53
C LYS A 103 -8.93 -2.05 1.30
N GLY A 104 -8.24 -3.20 1.23
CA GLY A 104 -8.14 -4.01 0.01
C GLY A 104 -7.14 -3.43 -0.99
N PHE A 105 -5.93 -3.05 -0.52
CA PHE A 105 -4.92 -2.35 -1.32
C PHE A 105 -4.56 -3.09 -2.62
N ALA A 106 -4.43 -4.43 -2.57
CA ALA A 106 -4.07 -5.26 -3.71
C ALA A 106 -5.29 -5.81 -4.48
N ALA A 107 -6.48 -5.24 -4.29
CA ALA A 107 -7.72 -5.69 -4.90
C ALA A 107 -8.64 -4.51 -5.24
N TYR A 108 -8.10 -3.46 -5.84
CA TYR A 108 -8.81 -2.23 -6.23
C TYR A 108 -9.67 -1.61 -5.12
N GLY A 109 -9.23 -1.74 -3.87
CA GLY A 109 -9.97 -1.22 -2.72
C GLY A 109 -11.13 -2.11 -2.27
N LYS A 110 -11.28 -3.31 -2.80
CA LYS A 110 -12.22 -4.31 -2.32
C LYS A 110 -11.55 -5.22 -1.30
N SER A 111 -12.21 -5.46 -0.19
CA SER A 111 -11.68 -6.26 0.93
C SER A 111 -12.75 -7.18 1.51
N PHE A 112 -12.39 -7.91 2.55
CA PHE A 112 -13.35 -8.70 3.32
C PHE A 112 -14.52 -7.83 3.86
N VAL A 113 -14.32 -6.54 4.07
CA VAL A 113 -15.39 -5.60 4.49
C VAL A 113 -16.48 -5.54 3.42
N ASP A 114 -16.10 -5.40 2.15
CA ASP A 114 -17.04 -5.40 1.03
C ASP A 114 -17.73 -6.76 0.88
N MET A 115 -17.00 -7.87 1.16
CA MET A 115 -17.57 -9.22 1.17
C MET A 115 -18.58 -9.42 2.30
N ILE A 116 -18.31 -8.89 3.49
CA ILE A 116 -19.26 -8.92 4.60
C ILE A 116 -20.54 -8.16 4.21
N ALA A 117 -20.40 -6.95 3.70
CA ALA A 117 -21.54 -6.15 3.25
C ALA A 117 -22.37 -6.89 2.18
N ALA A 118 -21.70 -7.41 1.13
CA ALA A 118 -22.36 -8.13 0.03
C ALA A 118 -23.09 -9.40 0.51
N ARG A 119 -22.47 -10.20 1.39
CA ARG A 119 -23.04 -11.46 1.86
C ARG A 119 -24.13 -11.29 2.91
N THR A 120 -23.99 -10.33 3.80
CA THR A 120 -24.84 -10.23 4.99
C THR A 120 -25.90 -9.15 4.87
N GLY A 121 -25.73 -8.17 3.99
CA GLY A 121 -26.59 -7.00 3.92
C GLY A 121 -26.31 -5.98 5.04
N ALA A 122 -25.14 -6.04 5.69
CA ALA A 122 -24.71 -5.05 6.67
C ALA A 122 -24.32 -3.72 5.97
N ASN A 123 -24.53 -2.61 6.66
CA ASN A 123 -24.03 -1.29 6.27
C ASN A 123 -22.61 -1.12 6.82
N CYS A 124 -21.59 -1.25 5.98
CA CYS A 124 -20.20 -1.21 6.41
C CYS A 124 -19.55 0.14 6.09
N VAL A 125 -19.12 0.86 7.11
CA VAL A 125 -18.25 2.04 6.99
C VAL A 125 -16.80 1.55 7.04
N LYS A 126 -16.03 1.79 5.97
CA LYS A 126 -14.65 1.33 5.84
C LYS A 126 -13.68 2.50 5.97
N GLU A 127 -13.26 2.80 7.20
CA GLU A 127 -12.26 3.82 7.50
C GLU A 127 -10.86 3.18 7.46
N ALA A 128 -10.26 3.13 6.26
CA ALA A 128 -9.01 2.41 6.04
C ALA A 128 -8.04 3.14 5.11
N VAL A 129 -6.80 3.32 5.57
CA VAL A 129 -5.72 3.96 4.81
C VAL A 129 -4.47 3.10 4.84
N SER A 130 -3.94 2.74 3.66
CA SER A 130 -2.76 1.88 3.54
C SER A 130 -1.52 2.51 4.18
N GLY A 131 -0.69 1.69 4.84
CA GLY A 131 0.58 2.10 5.43
C GLY A 131 0.44 2.87 6.74
N THR A 132 -0.76 2.99 7.32
CA THR A 132 -0.99 3.75 8.57
C THR A 132 -0.85 2.88 9.81
N THR A 133 -0.53 3.52 10.92
CA THR A 133 -0.24 2.95 12.25
C THR A 133 -1.41 3.17 13.21
N LEU A 134 -1.51 2.33 14.25
CA LEU A 134 -2.36 2.58 15.42
C LEU A 134 -1.91 3.85 16.13
N VAL A 135 -0.60 3.93 16.37
CA VAL A 135 0.08 5.01 17.07
C VAL A 135 -0.21 6.36 16.42
N ASP A 136 -0.56 7.36 17.23
CA ASP A 136 -0.92 8.73 16.83
C ASP A 136 0.33 9.53 16.43
N ASP A 137 0.97 9.16 15.33
CA ASP A 137 2.20 9.75 14.82
C ASP A 137 2.00 10.75 13.67
N ASN A 138 0.82 10.75 13.05
CA ASN A 138 0.48 11.65 11.96
C ASN A 138 -1.05 11.73 11.77
N ALA A 139 -1.50 12.69 10.93
CA ALA A 139 -2.92 12.93 10.67
C ALA A 139 -3.67 11.75 10.00
N LYS A 140 -2.96 10.72 9.50
CA LYS A 140 -3.54 9.53 8.90
C LYS A 140 -3.51 8.31 9.84
N SER A 141 -3.01 8.45 11.06
CA SER A 141 -3.00 7.39 12.07
C SER A 141 -4.43 6.92 12.41
N TYR A 142 -4.55 5.74 12.99
CA TYR A 142 -5.87 5.23 13.39
C TYR A 142 -6.53 6.15 14.42
N VAL A 143 -5.77 6.57 15.44
CA VAL A 143 -6.27 7.50 16.46
C VAL A 143 -6.74 8.82 15.85
N ALA A 144 -5.95 9.41 14.94
CA ALA A 144 -6.31 10.67 14.27
C ALA A 144 -7.58 10.52 13.42
N ARG A 145 -7.71 9.43 12.64
CA ARG A 145 -8.87 9.17 11.80
C ARG A 145 -10.13 8.86 12.62
N LEU A 146 -9.96 8.14 13.74
CA LEU A 146 -11.06 7.88 14.65
C LEU A 146 -11.62 9.17 15.25
N LYS A 147 -10.75 10.11 15.64
CA LYS A 147 -11.15 11.45 16.11
C LYS A 147 -11.88 12.27 15.05
N ALA A 148 -11.52 12.08 13.78
CA ALA A 148 -12.11 12.80 12.65
C ALA A 148 -13.42 12.18 12.13
N LEU A 149 -13.72 10.94 12.53
CA LEU A 149 -14.97 10.28 12.16
C LEU A 149 -16.14 10.95 12.89
N ASP A 150 -17.24 11.21 12.16
CA ASP A 150 -18.43 11.80 12.76
C ASP A 150 -18.96 10.91 13.90
N PRO A 151 -19.02 11.40 15.14
CA PRO A 151 -19.52 10.64 16.28
C PRO A 151 -20.99 10.20 16.12
N LYS A 152 -21.76 10.84 15.25
CA LYS A 152 -23.15 10.50 14.92
C LYS A 152 -23.25 9.33 13.92
N THR A 153 -22.14 8.87 13.34
CA THR A 153 -22.14 7.70 12.47
C THR A 153 -22.74 6.50 13.19
N PRO A 154 -23.82 5.88 12.67
CA PRO A 154 -24.41 4.71 13.32
C PRO A 154 -23.40 3.57 13.41
N CYS A 155 -23.28 2.93 14.60
CA CYS A 155 -22.35 1.84 14.83
C CYS A 155 -22.96 0.80 15.79
N ASP A 156 -23.35 -0.34 15.26
CA ASP A 156 -23.81 -1.50 16.04
C ASP A 156 -22.64 -2.43 16.41
N LEU A 157 -21.52 -2.36 15.67
CA LEU A 157 -20.30 -3.10 15.91
C LEU A 157 -19.10 -2.30 15.40
N PHE A 158 -18.11 -2.10 16.26
CA PHE A 158 -16.83 -1.48 15.87
C PHE A 158 -15.77 -2.55 15.71
N VAL A 159 -15.07 -2.58 14.56
CA VAL A 159 -14.04 -3.55 14.22
C VAL A 159 -12.74 -2.84 13.89
N CYS A 160 -11.67 -3.16 14.62
CA CYS A 160 -10.36 -2.53 14.45
C CYS A 160 -9.29 -3.56 14.07
N GLN A 161 -8.56 -3.26 13.01
CA GLN A 161 -7.36 -4.01 12.62
C GLN A 161 -6.19 -3.66 13.54
N LEU A 162 -5.53 -4.68 14.12
CA LEU A 162 -4.20 -4.48 14.71
C LEU A 162 -3.19 -4.39 13.56
N SER A 163 -2.64 -3.18 13.40
CA SER A 163 -1.81 -2.87 12.23
C SER A 163 -0.42 -3.50 12.31
N THR A 164 -0.01 -4.22 11.25
CA THR A 164 1.38 -4.69 11.09
C THR A 164 2.37 -3.54 10.87
N ASN A 165 1.88 -2.36 10.45
CA ASN A 165 2.75 -1.21 10.19
C ASN A 165 3.41 -0.68 11.47
N ASP A 166 2.81 -0.87 12.63
CA ASP A 166 3.41 -0.47 13.90
C ASP A 166 4.67 -1.28 14.17
N ALA A 167 4.64 -2.60 13.98
CA ALA A 167 5.81 -3.47 14.09
C ALA A 167 6.87 -3.14 13.02
N THR A 168 6.47 -3.05 11.75
CA THR A 168 7.38 -2.74 10.62
C THR A 168 8.09 -1.40 10.81
N LYS A 169 7.37 -0.40 11.34
CA LYS A 169 7.92 0.93 11.62
C LYS A 169 8.53 1.05 13.02
N LYS A 170 8.68 -0.08 13.73
CA LYS A 170 9.28 -0.15 15.07
C LYS A 170 8.65 0.84 16.07
N LYS A 171 7.31 0.94 16.06
CA LYS A 171 6.61 1.81 17.02
C LYS A 171 6.73 1.24 18.43
N PRO A 172 6.87 2.11 19.45
CA PRO A 172 7.00 1.64 20.82
C PRO A 172 5.75 0.89 21.27
N LEU A 173 5.93 -0.27 21.89
CA LEU A 173 4.81 -1.06 22.42
C LEU A 173 4.08 -0.31 23.51
N GLY A 174 4.83 0.33 24.42
CA GLY A 174 4.29 1.03 25.58
C GLY A 174 3.86 0.08 26.69
N LYS A 175 3.10 0.62 27.63
CA LYS A 175 2.50 -0.11 28.75
C LYS A 175 1.01 0.20 28.79
N VAL A 176 0.25 -0.69 29.38
CA VAL A 176 -1.16 -0.47 29.72
C VAL A 176 -1.23 0.62 30.77
N ALA A 177 -2.09 1.60 30.59
CA ALA A 177 -2.27 2.71 31.53
C ALA A 177 -2.84 2.22 32.86
N ALA A 178 -2.38 2.80 33.98
CA ALA A 178 -3.00 2.53 35.25
C ALA A 178 -4.39 3.20 35.33
N ALA A 179 -5.22 2.72 36.22
CA ALA A 179 -6.56 3.26 36.41
C ALA A 179 -6.55 4.77 36.67
N GLY A 180 -7.20 5.55 35.80
CA GLY A 180 -7.26 7.01 35.90
C GLY A 180 -6.12 7.76 35.20
N GLU A 181 -5.13 7.07 34.64
CA GLU A 181 -4.10 7.69 33.83
C GLU A 181 -4.56 7.97 32.39
N ALA A 182 -3.94 8.97 31.78
CA ALA A 182 -4.17 9.26 30.37
C ALA A 182 -3.47 8.23 29.49
N TYR A 183 -4.12 7.85 28.37
CA TYR A 183 -3.55 6.91 27.42
C TYR A 183 -2.41 7.55 26.62
N ASP A 184 -1.24 6.94 26.61
CA ASP A 184 -0.12 7.37 25.75
C ASP A 184 -0.36 6.90 24.30
N THR A 185 -1.11 7.67 23.54
CA THR A 185 -1.43 7.34 22.14
C THR A 185 -0.20 7.30 21.21
N LYS A 186 0.99 7.66 21.68
CA LYS A 186 2.27 7.52 20.95
C LYS A 186 2.83 6.10 21.04
N THR A 187 2.19 5.23 21.80
CA THR A 187 2.51 3.80 21.94
C THR A 187 1.37 2.93 21.44
N VAL A 188 1.69 1.67 21.09
CA VAL A 188 0.69 0.71 20.60
C VAL A 188 -0.37 0.40 21.65
N CYS A 189 0.06 0.12 22.89
CA CYS A 189 -0.88 -0.15 23.99
C CYS A 189 -1.80 1.03 24.24
N GLY A 190 -1.26 2.23 24.42
CA GLY A 190 -2.07 3.41 24.69
C GLY A 190 -2.97 3.82 23.52
N ALA A 191 -2.55 3.58 22.27
CA ALA A 191 -3.42 3.79 21.10
C ALA A 191 -4.61 2.81 21.10
N ILE A 192 -4.39 1.54 21.44
CA ILE A 192 -5.45 0.53 21.54
C ILE A 192 -6.44 0.92 22.67
N GLU A 193 -5.93 1.27 23.86
CA GLU A 193 -6.76 1.70 24.98
C GLU A 193 -7.61 2.92 24.65
N TYR A 194 -6.99 3.91 24.01
CA TYR A 194 -7.71 5.10 23.53
C TYR A 194 -8.84 4.73 22.56
N ILE A 195 -8.55 3.85 21.57
CA ILE A 195 -9.55 3.41 20.58
C ILE A 195 -10.72 2.69 21.25
N ILE A 196 -10.45 1.82 22.23
CA ILE A 196 -11.47 1.12 23.00
C ILE A 196 -12.34 2.12 23.78
N ASP A 197 -11.71 3.01 24.51
CA ASP A 197 -12.42 3.99 25.34
C ASP A 197 -13.27 4.94 24.49
N TYR A 198 -12.71 5.45 23.38
CA TYR A 198 -13.44 6.29 22.43
C TYR A 198 -14.66 5.58 21.85
N ALA A 199 -14.50 4.35 21.36
CA ALA A 199 -15.60 3.60 20.74
C ALA A 199 -16.70 3.27 21.77
N LYS A 200 -16.32 2.93 23.01
CA LYS A 200 -17.28 2.69 24.11
C LYS A 200 -18.05 3.96 24.48
N LYS A 201 -17.37 5.08 24.60
CA LYS A 201 -18.00 6.37 24.97
C LYS A 201 -18.88 6.92 23.86
N THR A 202 -18.47 6.73 22.60
CA THR A 202 -19.16 7.33 21.43
C THR A 202 -20.36 6.49 21.02
N TRP A 203 -20.21 5.17 20.91
CA TRP A 203 -21.22 4.29 20.32
C TRP A 203 -21.81 3.27 21.28
N ASN A 204 -21.14 3.00 22.40
CA ASN A 204 -21.54 1.99 23.38
C ASN A 204 -21.89 0.63 22.73
N CYS A 205 -21.14 0.23 21.70
CA CYS A 205 -21.35 -1.00 20.95
C CYS A 205 -20.26 -2.05 21.27
N PRO A 206 -20.46 -3.32 20.89
CA PRO A 206 -19.41 -4.32 20.88
C PRO A 206 -18.21 -3.89 20.06
N ILE A 207 -17.01 -4.27 20.52
CA ILE A 207 -15.75 -3.97 19.86
C ILE A 207 -15.02 -5.28 19.56
N ALA A 208 -14.57 -5.45 18.34
CA ALA A 208 -13.75 -6.58 17.92
C ALA A 208 -12.40 -6.09 17.36
N PHE A 209 -11.33 -6.77 17.73
CA PHE A 209 -10.02 -6.58 17.12
C PHE A 209 -9.68 -7.81 16.29
N TYR A 210 -8.99 -7.60 15.18
CA TYR A 210 -8.42 -8.70 14.41
C TYR A 210 -6.95 -8.44 14.07
N THR A 211 -6.19 -9.53 13.99
CA THR A 211 -4.78 -9.55 13.60
C THR A 211 -4.64 -9.99 12.15
N ASN A 212 -3.51 -9.65 11.53
CA ASN A 212 -3.11 -10.28 10.28
C ASN A 212 -2.49 -11.66 10.58
N PRO A 213 -2.37 -12.54 9.56
CA PRO A 213 -1.58 -13.76 9.69
C PRO A 213 -0.15 -13.43 10.11
N GLU A 214 0.48 -14.32 10.86
CA GLU A 214 1.88 -14.22 11.19
C GLU A 214 2.70 -14.25 9.91
N TYR A 215 3.59 -13.26 9.73
CA TYR A 215 4.56 -13.29 8.65
C TYR A 215 5.77 -14.05 9.16
N ALA A 216 6.11 -15.14 8.50
CA ALA A 216 7.41 -15.76 8.71
C ALA A 216 8.48 -14.68 8.49
N SER A 217 9.27 -14.40 9.52
CA SER A 217 10.44 -13.54 9.35
C SER A 217 11.36 -14.21 8.33
N PRO A 218 11.86 -13.48 7.32
CA PRO A 218 12.84 -14.02 6.41
C PRO A 218 14.13 -14.37 7.15
#